data_623337fe59de7c53652b5c0f284056e3
#
_entry.id   623337fe59de7c53652b5c0f284056e3
#
_cell.length_a   1.000
_cell.length_b   1.000
_cell.length_c   1.000
_cell.angle_alpha   90.00
_cell.angle_beta   90.00
_cell.angle_gamma   90.00
#
_symmetry.space_group_name_H-M   'P 1'
#
loop_
_entity.id
_entity.type
_entity.pdbx_description
1 polymer ?
#
loop_
_entity_poly.entity_id
_entity_poly.type
_entity_poly.pdbx_seq_one_letter_code
_entity_poly.pdbx_strand_id
1 'polypeptide(L)'
;MFKAIIIGGTGATGKQLLNRLISNQNCDLVTSIGRRPALDGEKNDKLVDVVVESLSNLSSTVKYWKNNDVFFNCIGTTRQRAGGAKEFINIESGISNEAAKMASNANIPHASIISAKGANHNIWSKNWIHPLLYMKTIGQKEQTVISTFFFNKISIFKPGMLIRLKGKQTWLEYFLES
;
A
#
# COMPACT_ATOMS: atom_id res chain seq x y z
N MET A 1 -7.00 12.25 18.90
CA MET A 1 -7.51 12.12 17.53
C MET A 1 -6.33 12.13 16.57
N PHE A 2 -6.42 11.53 15.39
CA PHE A 2 -5.28 11.40 14.46
C PHE A 2 -5.70 11.64 13.01
N LYS A 3 -4.72 12.02 12.17
CA LYS A 3 -4.88 12.17 10.71
C LYS A 3 -4.09 11.09 9.99
N ALA A 4 -4.65 10.54 8.94
CA ALA A 4 -4.07 9.45 8.18
C ALA A 4 -3.88 9.82 6.70
N ILE A 5 -2.82 9.32 6.10
CA ILE A 5 -2.65 9.33 4.65
C ILE A 5 -2.51 7.90 4.15
N ILE A 6 -3.23 7.56 3.08
CA ILE A 6 -3.24 6.22 2.50
C ILE A 6 -2.88 6.27 1.01
N ILE A 7 -2.01 5.37 0.58
CA ILE A 7 -1.79 5.06 -0.82
C ILE A 7 -2.29 3.65 -1.13
N GLY A 8 -2.95 3.49 -2.28
CA GLY A 8 -3.59 2.22 -2.63
C GLY A 8 -5.00 2.03 -2.03
N GLY A 9 -5.66 3.13 -1.64
CA GLY A 9 -7.01 3.14 -1.04
C GLY A 9 -8.11 2.50 -1.89
N THR A 10 -7.93 2.37 -3.20
CA THR A 10 -8.86 1.70 -4.13
C THR A 10 -8.61 0.20 -4.29
N GLY A 11 -7.55 -0.34 -3.68
CA GLY A 11 -7.22 -1.77 -3.66
C GLY A 11 -8.10 -2.55 -2.68
N ALA A 12 -8.04 -3.90 -2.75
CA ALA A 12 -8.87 -4.76 -1.89
C ALA A 12 -8.69 -4.47 -0.40
N THR A 13 -7.45 -4.41 0.07
CA THR A 13 -7.12 -4.09 1.47
C THR A 13 -7.32 -2.61 1.77
N GLY A 14 -6.85 -1.73 0.86
CA GLY A 14 -6.92 -0.29 1.07
C GLY A 14 -8.35 0.25 1.15
N LYS A 15 -9.27 -0.29 0.36
CA LYS A 15 -10.71 0.10 0.42
C LYS A 15 -11.32 -0.25 1.78
N GLN A 16 -11.02 -1.43 2.32
CA GLN A 16 -11.49 -1.84 3.64
C GLN A 16 -10.90 -0.97 4.77
N LEU A 17 -9.59 -0.70 4.67
CA LEU A 17 -8.93 0.19 5.63
C LEU A 17 -9.50 1.61 5.57
N LEU A 18 -9.68 2.16 4.38
CA LEU A 18 -10.25 3.49 4.19
C LEU A 18 -11.64 3.61 4.82
N ASN A 19 -12.52 2.63 4.58
CA ASN A 19 -13.85 2.60 5.19
C ASN A 19 -13.76 2.55 6.73
N ARG A 20 -12.83 1.77 7.27
CA ARG A 20 -12.62 1.69 8.73
C ARG A 20 -12.07 2.99 9.32
N LEU A 21 -11.18 3.67 8.62
CA LEU A 21 -10.64 4.97 9.06
C LEU A 21 -11.73 6.04 9.08
N ILE A 22 -12.55 6.11 8.05
CA ILE A 22 -13.69 7.06 7.96
C ILE A 22 -14.69 6.81 9.08
N SER A 23 -15.00 5.55 9.39
CA SER A 23 -15.93 5.19 10.47
C SER A 23 -15.33 5.34 11.87
N ASN A 24 -14.00 5.52 11.99
CA ASN A 24 -13.34 5.62 13.28
C ASN A 24 -13.51 7.02 13.87
N GLN A 25 -14.09 7.10 15.08
CA GLN A 25 -14.29 8.37 15.78
C GLN A 25 -13.00 9.09 16.16
N ASN A 26 -11.90 8.33 16.34
CA ASN A 26 -10.59 8.89 16.66
C ASN A 26 -9.81 9.36 15.42
N CYS A 27 -10.29 9.07 14.20
CA CYS A 27 -9.71 9.55 12.97
C CYS A 27 -10.42 10.82 12.51
N ASP A 28 -9.70 11.94 12.47
CA ASP A 28 -10.25 13.23 12.07
C ASP A 28 -10.33 13.39 10.57
N LEU A 29 -9.27 12.95 9.87
CA LEU A 29 -9.11 13.14 8.44
C LEU A 29 -8.32 12.00 7.83
N VAL A 30 -8.75 11.56 6.66
CA VAL A 30 -8.01 10.61 5.82
C VAL A 30 -7.72 11.26 4.48
N THR A 31 -6.45 11.31 4.11
CA THR A 31 -6.05 11.69 2.75
C THR A 31 -5.79 10.42 1.95
N SER A 32 -6.52 10.22 0.84
CA SER A 32 -6.28 9.12 -0.08
C SER A 32 -5.59 9.63 -1.33
N ILE A 33 -4.43 9.08 -1.67
CA ILE A 33 -3.74 9.37 -2.93
C ILE A 33 -3.83 8.15 -3.83
N GLY A 34 -4.39 8.32 -5.02
CA GLY A 34 -4.64 7.23 -5.95
C GLY A 34 -4.74 7.67 -7.40
N ARG A 35 -4.77 6.71 -8.34
CA ARG A 35 -5.01 6.96 -9.76
C ARG A 35 -6.50 7.00 -10.13
N ARG A 36 -7.35 6.66 -9.20
CA ARG A 36 -8.81 6.65 -9.34
C ARG A 36 -9.42 7.20 -8.06
N PRO A 37 -10.59 7.81 -8.14
CA PRO A 37 -11.30 8.27 -6.96
C PRO A 37 -11.48 7.16 -5.93
N ALA A 38 -11.28 7.48 -4.68
CA ALA A 38 -11.62 6.62 -3.56
C ALA A 38 -13.14 6.60 -3.35
N LEU A 39 -13.64 5.62 -2.58
CA LEU A 39 -15.07 5.44 -2.30
C LEU A 39 -15.95 5.46 -3.56
N ASP A 40 -15.41 5.00 -4.71
CA ASP A 40 -16.10 5.04 -6.00
C ASP A 40 -16.55 6.45 -6.42
N GLY A 41 -15.90 7.51 -5.87
CA GLY A 41 -16.18 8.92 -6.11
C GLY A 41 -17.19 9.56 -5.15
N GLU A 42 -17.69 8.83 -4.16
CA GLU A 42 -18.57 9.38 -3.13
C GLU A 42 -17.83 10.39 -2.24
N LYS A 43 -18.48 11.51 -1.94
CA LYS A 43 -17.93 12.54 -1.06
C LYS A 43 -18.10 12.12 0.41
N ASN A 44 -17.09 12.44 1.22
CA ASN A 44 -17.15 12.26 2.66
C ASN A 44 -16.34 13.37 3.34
N ASP A 45 -16.89 13.97 4.41
CA ASP A 45 -16.27 15.12 5.08
C ASP A 45 -14.92 14.79 5.73
N LYS A 46 -14.69 13.50 6.06
CA LYS A 46 -13.41 13.03 6.59
C LYS A 46 -12.41 12.62 5.50
N LEU A 47 -12.75 12.74 4.21
CA LEU A 47 -11.90 12.29 3.13
C LEU A 47 -11.40 13.44 2.26
N VAL A 48 -10.08 13.57 2.16
CA VAL A 48 -9.41 14.33 1.11
C VAL A 48 -8.96 13.34 0.04
N ASP A 49 -9.64 13.35 -1.11
CA ASP A 49 -9.36 12.43 -2.21
C ASP A 49 -8.48 13.13 -3.28
N VAL A 50 -7.27 12.62 -3.47
CA VAL A 50 -6.27 13.19 -4.37
C VAL A 50 -6.03 12.21 -5.51
N VAL A 51 -6.57 12.54 -6.69
CA VAL A 51 -6.38 11.72 -7.89
C VAL A 51 -5.18 12.25 -8.69
N VAL A 52 -4.24 11.35 -9.00
CA VAL A 52 -3.02 11.64 -9.77
C VAL A 52 -2.94 10.71 -10.98
N GLU A 53 -2.29 11.18 -12.05
CA GLU A 53 -2.09 10.36 -13.25
C GLU A 53 -1.17 9.16 -12.99
N SER A 54 -0.11 9.36 -12.21
CA SER A 54 0.88 8.35 -11.89
C SER A 54 1.27 8.38 -10.42
N LEU A 55 1.48 7.21 -9.83
CA LEU A 55 2.01 7.05 -8.49
C LEU A 55 3.54 6.91 -8.46
N SER A 56 4.19 6.89 -9.62
CA SER A 56 5.66 6.82 -9.69
C SER A 56 6.34 8.16 -9.42
N ASN A 57 5.59 9.25 -9.45
CA ASN A 57 6.05 10.59 -9.06
C ASN A 57 4.95 11.28 -8.26
N LEU A 58 5.21 11.46 -6.97
CA LEU A 58 4.28 12.07 -6.02
C LEU A 58 4.62 13.53 -5.68
N SER A 59 5.54 14.17 -6.41
CA SER A 59 6.00 15.54 -6.13
C SER A 59 4.87 16.58 -6.14
N SER A 60 3.87 16.41 -6.99
CA SER A 60 2.69 17.29 -7.03
C SER A 60 1.80 17.17 -5.79
N THR A 61 1.98 16.14 -4.99
CA THR A 61 1.16 15.85 -3.80
C THR A 61 1.78 16.31 -2.48
N VAL A 62 2.96 16.94 -2.48
CA VAL A 62 3.75 17.31 -1.28
C VAL A 62 2.90 17.96 -0.18
N LYS A 63 1.99 18.86 -0.53
CA LYS A 63 1.16 19.58 0.44
C LYS A 63 0.24 18.65 1.27
N TYR A 64 -0.15 17.52 0.72
CA TYR A 64 -1.09 16.59 1.36
C TYR A 64 -0.42 15.65 2.37
N TRP A 65 0.93 15.53 2.33
CA TRP A 65 1.68 14.66 3.24
C TRP A 65 1.90 15.28 4.62
N LYS A 66 1.91 16.61 4.71
CA LYS A 66 2.17 17.32 5.97
C LYS A 66 1.05 17.11 6.99
N ASN A 67 1.44 17.12 8.26
CA ASN A 67 0.52 17.08 9.40
C ASN A 67 -0.37 15.81 9.45
N ASN A 68 0.13 14.68 8.94
CA ASN A 68 -0.47 13.37 9.17
C ASN A 68 0.31 12.64 10.27
N ASP A 69 -0.41 11.85 11.05
CA ASP A 69 0.15 11.06 12.16
C ASP A 69 0.54 9.65 11.70
N VAL A 70 -0.11 9.14 10.66
CA VAL A 70 0.15 7.80 10.15
C VAL A 70 0.05 7.73 8.63
N PHE A 71 1.02 7.06 8.02
CA PHE A 71 1.05 6.70 6.61
C PHE A 71 0.71 5.23 6.43
N PHE A 72 -0.30 4.93 5.62
CA PHE A 72 -0.68 3.58 5.25
C PHE A 72 -0.28 3.28 3.81
N ASN A 73 0.56 2.26 3.63
CA ASN A 73 0.91 1.75 2.32
C ASN A 73 0.13 0.45 2.04
N CYS A 74 -0.91 0.56 1.23
CA CYS A 74 -1.75 -0.54 0.77
C CYS A 74 -1.52 -0.88 -0.71
N ILE A 75 -0.39 -0.44 -1.29
CA ILE A 75 0.00 -0.83 -2.64
C ILE A 75 0.28 -2.31 -2.69
N GLY A 76 -0.33 -2.98 -3.66
CA GLY A 76 -0.13 -4.38 -3.94
C GLY A 76 -0.66 -4.76 -5.31
N THR A 77 0.06 -5.65 -6.00
CA THR A 77 -0.33 -6.19 -7.30
C THR A 77 0.13 -7.63 -7.45
N THR A 78 -0.26 -8.28 -8.54
CA THR A 78 0.32 -9.54 -8.98
C THR A 78 1.08 -9.32 -10.28
N ARG A 79 2.05 -10.20 -10.59
CA ARG A 79 2.79 -10.13 -11.84
C ARG A 79 1.87 -10.11 -13.07
N GLN A 80 0.81 -10.91 -13.06
CA GLN A 80 -0.17 -10.95 -14.15
C GLN A 80 -0.89 -9.61 -14.32
N ARG A 81 -1.35 -8.99 -13.21
CA ARG A 81 -2.02 -7.67 -13.25
C ARG A 81 -1.07 -6.54 -13.62
N ALA A 82 0.20 -6.67 -13.26
CA ALA A 82 1.22 -5.70 -13.60
C ALA A 82 1.64 -5.76 -15.07
N GLY A 83 1.39 -6.88 -15.77
CA GLY A 83 1.83 -7.07 -17.16
C GLY A 83 3.24 -7.60 -17.30
N GLY A 84 3.91 -7.99 -16.19
CA GLY A 84 5.25 -8.56 -16.24
C GLY A 84 6.05 -8.38 -14.96
N ALA A 85 7.26 -8.96 -14.93
CA ALA A 85 8.12 -8.92 -13.75
C ALA A 85 8.64 -7.51 -13.45
N LYS A 86 9.03 -6.75 -14.48
CA LYS A 86 9.56 -5.40 -14.34
C LYS A 86 8.52 -4.46 -13.73
N GLU A 87 7.31 -4.45 -14.28
CA GLU A 87 6.23 -3.62 -13.79
C GLU A 87 5.73 -4.06 -12.40
N PHE A 88 5.76 -5.37 -12.12
CA PHE A 88 5.50 -5.89 -10.78
C PHE A 88 6.45 -5.30 -9.74
N ILE A 89 7.77 -5.34 -10.00
CA ILE A 89 8.80 -4.76 -9.12
C ILE A 89 8.59 -3.25 -8.97
N ASN A 90 8.33 -2.55 -10.07
CA ASN A 90 8.08 -1.11 -10.07
C ASN A 90 6.88 -0.74 -9.20
N ILE A 91 5.76 -1.45 -9.32
CA ILE A 91 4.56 -1.17 -8.52
C ILE A 91 4.79 -1.51 -7.05
N GLU A 92 5.30 -2.72 -6.74
CA GLU A 92 5.42 -3.18 -5.36
C GLU A 92 6.54 -2.46 -4.58
N SER A 93 7.66 -2.23 -5.22
CA SER A 93 8.83 -1.61 -4.57
C SER A 93 8.98 -0.15 -4.96
N GLY A 94 8.96 0.19 -6.25
CA GLY A 94 9.20 1.56 -6.72
C GLY A 94 8.17 2.56 -6.18
N ILE A 95 6.88 2.32 -6.42
CA ILE A 95 5.80 3.21 -5.94
C ILE A 95 5.76 3.24 -4.41
N SER A 96 5.93 2.08 -3.77
CA SER A 96 5.92 2.00 -2.30
C SER A 96 7.07 2.77 -1.67
N ASN A 97 8.25 2.74 -2.28
CA ASN A 97 9.42 3.49 -1.81
C ASN A 97 9.25 4.99 -2.02
N GLU A 98 8.70 5.42 -3.16
CA GLU A 98 8.39 6.83 -3.40
C GLU A 98 7.40 7.36 -2.35
N ALA A 99 6.34 6.61 -2.06
CA ALA A 99 5.38 6.98 -1.03
C ALA A 99 6.00 7.02 0.37
N ALA A 100 6.85 6.06 0.73
CA ALA A 100 7.55 6.05 2.01
C ALA A 100 8.54 7.22 2.14
N LYS A 101 9.22 7.58 1.05
CA LYS A 101 10.07 8.78 0.98
C LYS A 101 9.27 10.06 1.23
N MET A 102 8.10 10.20 0.59
CA MET A 102 7.22 11.35 0.80
C MET A 102 6.77 11.45 2.26
N ALA A 103 6.37 10.32 2.85
CA ALA A 103 5.95 10.26 4.25
C ALA A 103 7.08 10.62 5.22
N SER A 104 8.28 10.06 5.00
CA SER A 104 9.46 10.37 5.80
C SER A 104 9.88 11.84 5.69
N ASN A 105 9.90 12.40 4.48
CA ASN A 105 10.22 13.82 4.25
C ASN A 105 9.19 14.77 4.89
N ALA A 106 7.95 14.32 5.05
CA ALA A 106 6.91 15.07 5.74
C ALA A 106 6.92 14.88 7.26
N ASN A 107 7.90 14.13 7.81
CA ASN A 107 8.06 13.78 9.22
C ASN A 107 6.83 13.06 9.80
N ILE A 108 6.17 12.21 9.02
CA ILE A 108 5.08 11.37 9.54
C ILE A 108 5.68 10.34 10.50
N PRO A 109 5.24 10.30 11.77
CA PRO A 109 5.93 9.50 12.78
C PRO A 109 5.70 7.99 12.63
N HIS A 110 4.60 7.55 12.01
CA HIS A 110 4.23 6.15 11.92
C HIS A 110 4.01 5.72 10.47
N ALA A 111 4.76 4.71 10.00
CA ALA A 111 4.51 4.01 8.76
C ALA A 111 3.86 2.65 9.02
N SER A 112 2.76 2.36 8.34
CA SER A 112 2.04 1.09 8.39
C SER A 112 1.98 0.50 6.99
N ILE A 113 2.62 -0.65 6.76
CA ILE A 113 2.73 -1.24 5.44
C ILE A 113 2.15 -2.65 5.39
N ILE A 114 1.48 -2.95 4.28
CA ILE A 114 1.07 -4.32 4.00
C ILE A 114 2.18 -5.05 3.27
N SER A 115 2.47 -6.23 3.77
CA SER A 115 3.45 -7.17 3.24
C SER A 115 2.80 -8.51 2.94
N ALA A 116 3.53 -9.61 3.02
CA ALA A 116 3.04 -10.96 2.84
C ALA A 116 3.81 -11.95 3.72
N LYS A 117 3.13 -13.03 4.14
CA LYS A 117 3.80 -14.17 4.77
C LYS A 117 4.90 -14.71 3.86
N GLY A 118 6.09 -14.95 4.40
CA GLY A 118 7.26 -15.44 3.64
C GLY A 118 8.05 -14.35 2.90
N ALA A 119 7.68 -13.06 3.01
CA ALA A 119 8.49 -11.98 2.46
C ALA A 119 9.91 -12.00 3.04
N ASN A 120 10.91 -12.02 2.16
CA ASN A 120 12.33 -12.12 2.54
C ASN A 120 13.21 -11.55 1.43
N HIS A 121 13.90 -10.44 1.69
CA HIS A 121 14.75 -9.74 0.73
C HIS A 121 15.99 -10.54 0.30
N ASN A 122 16.44 -11.52 1.10
CA ASN A 122 17.60 -12.35 0.84
C ASN A 122 17.34 -13.55 -0.08
N ILE A 123 16.08 -13.83 -0.42
CA ILE A 123 15.76 -14.94 -1.31
C ILE A 123 16.41 -14.70 -2.69
N TRP A 124 17.16 -15.70 -3.15
CA TRP A 124 17.61 -15.73 -4.53
C TRP A 124 16.40 -15.90 -5.46
N SER A 125 16.29 -15.07 -6.49
CA SER A 125 15.24 -15.24 -7.50
C SER A 125 15.67 -14.70 -8.85
N LYS A 126 15.10 -15.29 -9.90
CA LYS A 126 15.14 -14.76 -11.28
C LYS A 126 13.73 -14.25 -11.66
N ASN A 127 13.68 -13.34 -12.63
CA ASN A 127 12.41 -12.73 -13.05
C ASN A 127 11.35 -13.71 -13.57
N TRP A 128 11.74 -14.91 -13.98
CA TRP A 128 10.84 -15.94 -14.46
C TRP A 128 10.31 -16.86 -13.33
N ILE A 129 10.93 -16.89 -12.13
CA ILE A 129 10.48 -17.69 -10.98
C ILE A 129 9.54 -16.83 -10.12
N HIS A 130 8.25 -16.85 -10.46
CA HIS A 130 7.28 -15.95 -9.88
C HIS A 130 7.15 -15.99 -8.34
N PRO A 131 7.02 -17.14 -7.67
CA PRO A 131 6.85 -17.15 -6.21
C PRO A 131 8.04 -16.55 -5.47
N LEU A 132 9.26 -16.88 -5.90
CA LEU A 132 10.50 -16.35 -5.29
C LEU A 132 10.66 -14.86 -5.58
N LEU A 133 10.36 -14.42 -6.80
CA LEU A 133 10.37 -13.01 -7.15
C LEU A 133 9.39 -12.21 -6.30
N TYR A 134 8.18 -12.73 -6.10
CA TYR A 134 7.17 -12.11 -5.23
C TYR A 134 7.70 -11.92 -3.82
N MET A 135 8.14 -13.00 -3.17
CA MET A 135 8.66 -12.97 -1.79
C MET A 135 9.86 -12.04 -1.65
N LYS A 136 10.77 -12.04 -2.63
CA LYS A 136 11.94 -11.16 -2.66
C LYS A 136 11.52 -9.70 -2.75
N THR A 137 10.66 -9.36 -3.72
CA THR A 137 10.25 -7.97 -3.97
C THR A 137 9.52 -7.38 -2.77
N ILE A 138 8.60 -8.15 -2.17
CA ILE A 138 7.89 -7.70 -0.96
C ILE A 138 8.87 -7.55 0.21
N GLY A 139 9.83 -8.48 0.38
CA GLY A 139 10.87 -8.37 1.38
C GLY A 139 11.79 -7.16 1.17
N GLN A 140 12.12 -6.83 -0.07
CA GLN A 140 12.87 -5.61 -0.40
C GLN A 140 12.10 -4.34 -0.05
N LYS A 141 10.79 -4.29 -0.32
CA LYS A 141 9.91 -3.19 0.13
C LYS A 141 9.99 -3.00 1.65
N GLU A 142 9.86 -4.07 2.43
CA GLU A 142 10.00 -4.01 3.89
C GLU A 142 11.36 -3.46 4.30
N GLN A 143 12.42 -4.06 3.79
CA GLN A 143 13.79 -3.71 4.14
C GLN A 143 14.09 -2.25 3.82
N THR A 144 13.65 -1.75 2.67
CA THR A 144 13.85 -0.34 2.29
C THR A 144 13.14 0.60 3.28
N VAL A 145 11.90 0.29 3.68
CA VAL A 145 11.19 1.14 4.66
C VAL A 145 11.90 1.16 6.01
N ILE A 146 12.42 0.01 6.45
CA ILE A 146 13.10 -0.10 7.75
C ILE A 146 14.46 0.61 7.73
N SER A 147 15.24 0.47 6.65
CA SER A 147 16.66 0.87 6.65
C SER A 147 16.94 2.22 6.01
N THR A 148 16.02 2.74 5.18
CA THR A 148 16.28 3.93 4.36
C THR A 148 15.51 5.16 4.83
N PHE A 149 14.31 4.95 5.41
CA PHE A 149 13.42 6.05 5.78
C PHE A 149 13.31 6.17 7.29
N PHE A 150 13.09 7.41 7.76
CA PHE A 150 13.00 7.69 9.18
C PHE A 150 11.52 7.72 9.62
N PHE A 151 11.17 6.79 10.52
CA PHE A 151 9.88 6.73 11.21
C PHE A 151 10.10 6.35 12.68
N ASN A 152 9.34 6.97 13.58
CA ASN A 152 9.39 6.61 15.01
C ASN A 152 8.81 5.20 15.25
N LYS A 153 7.85 4.80 14.39
CA LYS A 153 7.19 3.50 14.45
C LYS A 153 6.97 2.95 13.06
N ILE A 154 7.25 1.67 12.88
CA ILE A 154 6.95 0.95 11.65
C ILE A 154 6.11 -0.27 12.02
N SER A 155 4.93 -0.40 11.41
CA SER A 155 4.05 -1.58 11.54
C SER A 155 4.03 -2.34 10.21
N ILE A 156 4.40 -3.61 10.23
CA ILE A 156 4.43 -4.47 9.04
C ILE A 156 3.41 -5.59 9.23
N PHE A 157 2.36 -5.58 8.39
CA PHE A 157 1.34 -6.61 8.41
C PHE A 157 1.67 -7.67 7.35
N LYS A 158 1.90 -8.91 7.79
CA LYS A 158 2.26 -10.07 6.95
C LYS A 158 1.10 -11.06 6.87
N PRO A 159 0.01 -10.73 6.17
CA PRO A 159 -1.08 -11.68 5.99
C PRO A 159 -0.59 -12.90 5.20
N GLY A 160 -1.27 -14.02 5.43
CA GLY A 160 -1.17 -15.17 4.55
C GLY A 160 -1.93 -14.90 3.25
N MET A 161 -2.89 -15.78 2.91
CA MET A 161 -3.78 -15.51 1.78
C MET A 161 -4.87 -14.52 2.21
N LEU A 162 -5.11 -13.52 1.37
CA LEU A 162 -6.19 -12.55 1.59
C LEU A 162 -7.48 -13.12 0.99
N ILE A 163 -8.45 -13.41 1.84
CA ILE A 163 -9.81 -13.77 1.42
C ILE A 163 -10.49 -12.53 0.83
N ARG A 164 -10.89 -12.61 -0.43
CA ARG A 164 -11.60 -11.51 -1.10
C ARG A 164 -13.11 -11.75 -1.03
N LEU A 165 -13.84 -10.75 -0.59
CA LEU A 165 -15.29 -10.78 -0.63
C LEU A 165 -15.80 -11.04 -2.06
N LYS A 166 -16.90 -11.81 -2.16
CA LYS A 166 -17.50 -12.39 -3.38
C LYS A 166 -17.31 -11.56 -4.67
N GLY A 167 -16.93 -12.24 -5.74
CA GLY A 167 -16.87 -11.73 -7.13
C GLY A 167 -15.46 -11.45 -7.67
N LYS A 168 -14.40 -11.53 -6.85
CA LYS A 168 -13.00 -11.34 -7.27
C LYS A 168 -12.05 -12.42 -6.75
N GLN A 169 -12.57 -13.54 -6.27
CA GLN A 169 -11.74 -14.68 -5.88
C GLN A 169 -11.11 -15.32 -7.11
N THR A 170 -9.82 -15.61 -7.04
CA THR A 170 -9.16 -16.48 -8.02
C THR A 170 -9.56 -17.92 -7.73
N TRP A 171 -9.56 -18.80 -8.74
CA TRP A 171 -9.90 -20.21 -8.55
C TRP A 171 -8.99 -20.92 -7.53
N LEU A 172 -7.78 -20.41 -7.34
CA LEU A 172 -6.84 -20.90 -6.34
C LEU A 172 -7.30 -20.55 -4.91
N GLU A 173 -7.90 -19.37 -4.71
CA GLU A 173 -8.49 -18.95 -3.44
C GLU A 173 -9.70 -19.83 -3.08
N TYR A 174 -10.51 -20.20 -4.09
CA TYR A 174 -11.66 -21.10 -3.92
C TYR A 174 -11.25 -22.53 -3.53
N PHE A 175 -10.15 -23.03 -4.11
CA PHE A 175 -9.68 -24.41 -3.87
C PHE A 175 -9.03 -24.60 -2.48
N LEU A 176 -8.62 -23.53 -1.82
CA LEU A 176 -7.98 -23.55 -0.50
C LEU A 176 -8.96 -23.28 0.65
N GLU A 177 -10.21 -22.90 0.35
CA GLU A 177 -11.31 -22.74 1.31
C GLU A 177 -12.20 -24.02 1.39
N SER A 178 -12.08 -24.97 0.45
CA SER A 178 -12.78 -26.26 0.43
C SER A 178 -11.95 -27.36 1.09
#